data_c41bef07c9fc9e9f5fe176a20229bf1a
#
_entry.id   c41bef07c9fc9e9f5fe176a20229bf1a
#
_cell.length_a   1.000
_cell.length_b   1.000
_cell.length_c   1.000
_cell.angle_alpha   90.00
_cell.angle_beta   90.00
_cell.angle_gamma   90.00
#
_symmetry.space_group_name_H-M   'P 1'
#
loop_
_entity.id
_entity.type
_entity.pdbx_description
1 polymer ?
#
loop_
_entity_poly.entity_id
_entity_poly.type
_entity_poly.pdbx_seq_one_letter_code
_entity_poly.pdbx_strand_id
1 'polypeptide(L)'
;MFLNLGHTIGHLIEKDSDFSVSHGQAVAIGILKGLEIAETKYHLDNNVKHQFEDFLNKKSLKTDYKFSNDNNYLKEIISNDKKVSNDIIKFVLIEDIEKPILIDLHINDLLEVLING
;
A
#
# COMPACT_ATOMS: atom_id res chain seq x y z
N MET A 1 6.36 0.90 10.23
CA MET A 1 6.31 0.21 8.94
C MET A 1 4.93 -0.38 8.70
N PHE A 2 4.39 -0.28 7.48
CA PHE A 2 3.04 -0.75 7.15
C PHE A 2 3.08 -2.15 6.54
N LEU A 3 3.33 -3.15 7.33
CA LEU A 3 3.48 -4.52 6.80
C LEU A 3 2.20 -5.03 6.14
N ASN A 4 1.07 -4.89 6.83
CA ASN A 4 -0.20 -5.43 6.33
C ASN A 4 -0.75 -4.63 5.16
N LEU A 5 -0.62 -3.30 5.20
CA LEU A 5 -1.10 -2.45 4.12
C LEU A 5 -0.34 -2.70 2.82
N GLY A 6 0.97 -2.94 2.91
CA GLY A 6 1.78 -3.28 1.75
C GLY A 6 1.30 -4.53 1.03
N HIS A 7 0.92 -5.57 1.80
CA HIS A 7 0.37 -6.79 1.22
C HIS A 7 -1.02 -6.57 0.62
N THR A 8 -1.86 -5.77 1.27
CA THR A 8 -3.18 -5.44 0.74
C THR A 8 -3.08 -4.70 -0.59
N ILE A 9 -2.23 -3.68 -0.66
CA ILE A 9 -1.99 -2.93 -1.89
C ILE A 9 -1.33 -3.82 -2.95
N GLY A 10 -0.36 -4.64 -2.55
CA GLY A 10 0.31 -5.58 -3.44
C GLY A 10 -0.67 -6.56 -4.09
N HIS A 11 -1.59 -7.10 -3.30
CA HIS A 11 -2.61 -8.00 -3.82
C HIS A 11 -3.53 -7.27 -4.82
N LEU A 12 -3.86 -6.03 -4.55
CA LEU A 12 -4.64 -5.20 -5.47
C LEU A 12 -3.90 -5.01 -6.80
N ILE A 13 -2.60 -4.76 -6.76
CA ILE A 13 -1.76 -4.63 -7.96
C ILE A 13 -1.74 -5.94 -8.75
N GLU A 14 -1.59 -7.08 -8.05
CA GLU A 14 -1.60 -8.38 -8.71
C GLU A 14 -2.91 -8.60 -9.47
N LYS A 15 -4.04 -8.34 -8.82
CA LYS A 15 -5.35 -8.52 -9.44
C LYS A 15 -5.59 -7.54 -10.58
N ASP A 16 -5.25 -6.26 -10.39
CA ASP A 16 -5.44 -5.23 -11.42
C ASP A 16 -4.59 -5.51 -12.65
N SER A 17 -3.38 -6.03 -12.47
CA SER A 17 -2.47 -6.37 -13.57
C SER A 17 -2.73 -7.75 -14.16
N ASP A 18 -3.73 -8.48 -13.67
CA ASP A 18 -4.01 -9.86 -14.03
C ASP A 18 -2.76 -10.74 -13.85
N PHE A 19 -2.07 -10.53 -12.72
CA PHE A 19 -0.86 -11.26 -12.34
C PHE A 19 0.32 -11.10 -13.31
N SER A 20 0.32 -10.05 -14.16
CA SER A 20 1.47 -9.73 -14.99
C SER A 20 2.61 -9.13 -14.16
N VAL A 21 2.30 -8.49 -13.05
CA VAL A 21 3.28 -8.03 -12.06
C VAL A 21 3.51 -9.17 -11.07
N SER A 22 4.77 -9.54 -10.85
CA SER A 22 5.11 -10.63 -9.93
C SER A 22 4.71 -10.29 -8.50
N HIS A 23 4.50 -11.31 -7.67
CA HIS A 23 4.12 -11.12 -6.27
C HIS A 23 5.14 -10.25 -5.52
N GLY A 24 6.43 -10.56 -5.65
CA GLY A 24 7.47 -9.78 -4.96
C GLY A 24 7.51 -8.32 -5.40
N GLN A 25 7.37 -8.07 -6.70
CA GLN A 25 7.33 -6.72 -7.24
C GLN A 25 6.09 -5.97 -6.75
N ALA A 26 4.93 -6.64 -6.75
CA ALA A 26 3.67 -6.04 -6.29
C ALA A 26 3.74 -5.68 -4.80
N VAL A 27 4.29 -6.57 -3.97
CA VAL A 27 4.46 -6.30 -2.54
C VAL A 27 5.42 -5.14 -2.31
N ALA A 28 6.53 -5.08 -3.07
CA ALA A 28 7.50 -3.98 -2.95
C ALA A 28 6.86 -2.63 -3.26
N ILE A 29 6.10 -2.54 -4.35
CA ILE A 29 5.38 -1.32 -4.70
C ILE A 29 4.31 -1.01 -3.63
N GLY A 30 3.62 -2.05 -3.15
CA GLY A 30 2.61 -1.90 -2.10
C GLY A 30 3.18 -1.32 -0.81
N ILE A 31 4.36 -1.77 -0.39
CA ILE A 31 5.04 -1.22 0.79
C ILE A 31 5.40 0.24 0.55
N LEU A 32 5.92 0.58 -0.62
CA LEU A 32 6.27 1.96 -0.95
C LEU A 32 5.05 2.87 -0.92
N LYS A 33 3.91 2.42 -1.49
CA LYS A 33 2.65 3.17 -1.43
C LYS A 33 2.16 3.33 0.01
N GLY A 34 2.29 2.29 0.83
CA GLY A 34 1.97 2.37 2.25
C GLY A 34 2.81 3.41 2.98
N LEU A 35 4.10 3.50 2.66
CA LEU A 35 4.99 4.51 3.24
C LEU A 35 4.60 5.92 2.79
N GLU A 36 4.16 6.10 1.54
CA GLU A 36 3.65 7.39 1.05
C GLU A 36 2.41 7.82 1.84
N ILE A 37 1.51 6.91 2.13
CA ILE A 37 0.33 7.18 2.93
C ILE A 37 0.73 7.57 4.35
N ALA A 38 1.70 6.86 4.94
CA ALA A 38 2.21 7.17 6.27
C ALA A 38 2.78 8.57 6.35
N GLU A 39 3.59 8.95 5.37
CA GLU A 39 4.19 10.28 5.29
C GLU A 39 3.12 11.36 5.18
N THR A 40 2.17 11.16 4.28
CA THR A 40 1.16 12.18 3.95
C THR A 40 0.11 12.33 5.05
N LYS A 41 -0.41 11.22 5.56
CA LYS A 41 -1.56 11.24 6.48
C LYS A 41 -1.18 11.16 7.96
N TYR A 42 -0.04 10.55 8.27
CA TYR A 42 0.35 10.27 9.65
C TYR A 42 1.70 10.86 10.03
N HIS A 43 2.25 11.70 9.16
CA HIS A 43 3.47 12.46 9.39
C HIS A 43 4.71 11.61 9.70
N LEU A 44 4.76 10.39 9.13
CA LEU A 44 5.97 9.57 9.22
C LEU A 44 7.12 10.30 8.53
N ASP A 45 8.33 10.17 9.08
CA ASP A 45 9.53 10.75 8.47
C ASP A 45 9.72 10.19 7.06
N ASN A 46 9.87 11.07 6.08
CA ASN A 46 10.02 10.67 4.67
C ASN A 46 11.35 9.96 4.37
N ASN A 47 12.30 9.97 5.30
CA ASN A 47 13.56 9.24 5.13
C ASN A 47 13.34 7.75 4.95
N VAL A 48 12.35 7.17 5.63
CA VAL A 48 12.04 5.75 5.51
C VAL A 48 11.61 5.43 4.08
N LYS A 49 10.73 6.24 3.51
CA LYS A 49 10.27 6.08 2.13
C LYS A 49 11.44 6.22 1.14
N HIS A 50 12.27 7.26 1.30
CA HIS A 50 13.40 7.49 0.41
C HIS A 50 14.41 6.35 0.46
N GLN A 51 14.71 5.83 1.64
CA GLN A 51 15.63 4.71 1.79
C GLN A 51 15.10 3.46 1.09
N PHE A 52 13.80 3.18 1.23
CA PHE A 52 13.20 2.02 0.58
C PHE A 52 13.15 2.20 -0.94
N GLU A 53 12.80 3.37 -1.42
CA GLU A 53 12.79 3.70 -2.85
C GLU A 53 14.18 3.54 -3.46
N ASP A 54 15.22 4.05 -2.79
CA ASP A 54 16.61 3.90 -3.23
C ASP A 54 17.01 2.43 -3.28
N PHE A 55 16.60 1.64 -2.29
CA PHE A 55 16.86 0.21 -2.28
C PHE A 55 16.24 -0.48 -3.51
N LEU A 56 14.98 -0.16 -3.82
CA LEU A 56 14.30 -0.74 -4.97
C LEU A 56 14.98 -0.33 -6.28
N ASN A 57 15.39 0.93 -6.41
CA ASN A 57 16.09 1.42 -7.58
C ASN A 57 17.44 0.71 -7.78
N LYS A 58 18.17 0.48 -6.70
CA LYS A 58 19.46 -0.25 -6.76
C LYS A 58 19.29 -1.69 -7.20
N LYS A 59 18.13 -2.30 -6.92
CA LYS A 59 17.80 -3.66 -7.33
C LYS A 59 17.13 -3.69 -8.70
N SER A 60 17.03 -2.57 -9.39
CA SER A 60 16.36 -2.43 -10.69
C SER A 60 14.89 -2.85 -10.63
N LEU A 61 14.25 -2.67 -9.48
CA LEU A 61 12.83 -2.95 -9.30
C LEU A 61 12.01 -1.71 -9.57
N LYS A 62 10.79 -1.90 -10.07
CA LYS A 62 9.88 -0.78 -10.31
C LYS A 62 9.40 -0.20 -8.98
N THR A 63 9.20 1.11 -8.96
CA THR A 63 8.75 1.84 -7.77
C THR A 63 7.34 2.39 -7.91
N ASP A 64 6.69 2.17 -9.05
CA ASP A 64 5.35 2.67 -9.28
C ASP A 64 4.52 1.70 -10.10
N TYR A 65 3.20 1.84 -9.99
CA TYR A 65 2.24 1.05 -10.74
C TYR A 65 1.01 1.91 -11.03
N LYS A 66 0.58 1.91 -12.28
CA LYS A 66 -0.64 2.63 -12.68
C LYS A 66 -1.79 1.65 -12.80
N PHE A 67 -2.84 1.86 -11.98
CA PHE A 67 -4.03 1.01 -12.02
C PHE A 67 -4.80 1.21 -13.31
N SER A 68 -5.26 0.10 -13.91
CA SER A 68 -5.96 0.10 -15.18
C SER A 68 -7.46 -0.13 -15.04
N ASN A 69 -7.93 -0.67 -13.92
CA ASN A 69 -9.34 -0.92 -13.66
C ASN A 69 -9.98 0.26 -12.93
N ASP A 70 -11.31 0.30 -12.93
CA ASP A 70 -12.04 1.40 -12.29
C ASP A 70 -12.13 1.23 -10.76
N ASN A 71 -12.58 2.30 -10.09
CA ASN A 71 -12.69 2.33 -8.64
C ASN A 71 -13.62 1.25 -8.09
N ASN A 72 -14.71 0.95 -8.79
CA ASN A 72 -15.67 -0.04 -8.32
C ASN A 72 -15.05 -1.43 -8.28
N TYR A 73 -14.29 -1.78 -9.30
CA TYR A 73 -13.59 -3.06 -9.36
C TYR A 73 -12.52 -3.17 -8.27
N LEU A 74 -11.72 -2.12 -8.09
CA LEU A 74 -10.68 -2.09 -7.07
C LEU A 74 -11.29 -2.16 -5.66
N LYS A 75 -12.39 -1.45 -5.44
CA LYS A 75 -13.10 -1.48 -4.17
C LYS A 75 -13.62 -2.89 -3.85
N GLU A 76 -14.15 -3.58 -4.85
CA GLU A 76 -14.63 -4.95 -4.69
C GLU A 76 -13.49 -5.89 -4.24
N ILE A 77 -12.33 -5.79 -4.88
CA ILE A 77 -11.17 -6.60 -4.52
C ILE A 77 -10.74 -6.34 -3.08
N ILE A 78 -10.62 -5.07 -2.70
CA ILE A 78 -10.20 -4.70 -1.34
C ILE A 78 -11.22 -5.18 -0.32
N SER A 79 -12.50 -5.06 -0.62
CA SER A 79 -13.57 -5.45 0.32
C SER A 79 -13.55 -6.93 0.66
N ASN A 80 -12.94 -7.76 -0.18
CA ASN A 80 -12.80 -9.19 0.07
C ASN A 80 -11.59 -9.54 0.95
N ASP A 81 -10.74 -8.57 1.26
CA ASP A 81 -9.61 -8.79 2.16
C ASP A 81 -10.13 -8.96 3.59
N LYS A 82 -9.60 -9.97 4.29
CA LYS A 82 -10.02 -10.29 5.66
C LYS A 82 -9.80 -9.16 6.67
N LYS A 83 -8.91 -8.23 6.34
CA LYS A 83 -8.57 -7.10 7.21
C LYS A 83 -9.52 -5.92 7.02
N VAL A 84 -10.47 -6.03 6.10
CA VAL A 84 -11.43 -4.98 5.79
C VAL A 84 -12.79 -5.33 6.38
N SER A 85 -13.37 -4.39 7.11
CA SER A 85 -14.70 -4.51 7.69
C SER A 85 -15.39 -3.16 7.62
N ASN A 86 -16.62 -3.13 7.11
CA ASN A 86 -17.40 -1.89 6.96
C ASN A 86 -16.65 -0.79 6.18
N ASP A 87 -15.94 -1.19 5.10
CA ASP A 87 -15.14 -0.29 4.27
C ASP A 87 -13.95 0.37 5.01
N ILE A 88 -13.55 -0.20 6.14
CA ILE A 88 -12.40 0.25 6.92
C ILE A 88 -11.31 -0.80 6.87
N ILE A 89 -10.09 -0.40 6.50
CA ILE A 89 -8.91 -1.25 6.55
C ILE A 89 -8.18 -0.97 7.85
N LYS A 90 -7.95 -2.01 8.64
CA LYS A 90 -7.15 -1.91 9.87
C LYS A 90 -5.73 -2.36 9.58
N PHE A 91 -4.77 -1.53 9.95
CA PHE A 91 -3.36 -1.87 9.79
C PHE A 91 -2.53 -1.33 10.95
N VAL A 92 -1.34 -1.87 11.10
CA VAL A 92 -0.43 -1.49 12.18
C VAL A 92 0.67 -0.61 11.61
N LEU A 93 0.80 0.60 12.17
CA LEU A 93 1.91 1.49 11.92
C LEU A 93 2.97 1.27 13.00
N ILE A 94 4.18 0.95 12.59
CA ILE A 94 5.30 0.81 13.52
C ILE A 94 6.25 1.98 13.29
N GLU A 95 6.13 3.01 14.15
CA GLU A 95 7.07 4.14 14.16
C GLU A 95 8.33 3.75 14.90
N ASP A 96 8.16 2.97 15.97
CA ASP A 96 9.20 2.45 16.82
C ASP A 96 8.83 1.00 17.15
N ILE A 97 9.81 0.11 17.28
CA ILE A 97 9.59 -1.29 17.59
C ILE A 97 8.75 -1.47 18.86
N GLU A 98 8.86 -0.54 19.81
CA GLU A 98 8.15 -0.60 21.08
C GLU A 98 6.77 0.05 21.07
N LYS A 99 6.36 0.71 19.97
CA LYS A 99 5.13 1.49 19.92
C LYS A 99 4.32 1.23 18.65
N PRO A 100 3.73 0.04 18.51
CA PRO A 100 2.82 -0.18 17.40
C PRO A 100 1.55 0.64 17.58
N ILE A 101 1.10 1.28 16.52
CA ILE A 101 -0.14 2.07 16.50
C ILE A 101 -1.12 1.39 15.55
N LEU A 102 -2.31 1.08 16.04
CA LEU A 102 -3.38 0.53 15.21
C LEU A 102 -4.10 1.68 14.52
N ILE A 103 -4.20 1.62 13.20
CA ILE A 103 -4.79 2.67 12.39
C ILE A 103 -5.93 2.12 11.54
N ASP A 104 -7.01 2.90 11.45
CA ASP A 104 -8.14 2.62 10.58
C ASP A 104 -8.07 3.56 9.37
N LEU A 105 -8.19 2.98 8.16
CA LEU A 105 -8.18 3.72 6.91
C LEU A 105 -9.39 3.32 6.08
N HIS A 106 -10.18 4.32 5.65
CA HIS A 106 -11.32 4.07 4.80
C HIS A 106 -10.86 3.69 3.39
N ILE A 107 -11.54 2.71 2.77
CA ILE A 107 -11.21 2.23 1.42
C ILE A 107 -11.16 3.38 0.41
N ASN A 108 -12.10 4.31 0.47
CA ASN A 108 -12.13 5.44 -0.47
C ASN A 108 -10.89 6.32 -0.35
N ASP A 109 -10.40 6.54 0.86
CA ASP A 109 -9.17 7.31 1.08
C ASP A 109 -7.96 6.60 0.51
N LEU A 110 -7.90 5.27 0.68
CA LEU A 110 -6.82 4.47 0.11
C LEU A 110 -6.84 4.54 -1.42
N LEU A 111 -8.00 4.35 -2.05
CA LEU A 111 -8.12 4.38 -3.51
C LEU A 111 -7.77 5.75 -4.07
N GLU A 112 -8.16 6.82 -3.40
CA GLU A 112 -7.80 8.18 -3.82
C GLU A 112 -6.29 8.35 -3.90
N VAL A 113 -5.56 7.92 -2.88
CA VAL A 113 -4.10 8.00 -2.87
C VAL A 113 -3.49 7.13 -3.96
N LEU A 114 -3.99 5.91 -4.16
CA LEU A 114 -3.43 4.97 -5.12
C LEU A 114 -3.65 5.40 -6.57
N ILE A 115 -4.78 6.06 -6.86
CA ILE A 115 -5.16 6.43 -8.23
C ILE A 115 -4.74 7.85 -8.56
N ASN A 116 -4.90 8.78 -7.65
CA ASN A 116 -4.67 10.21 -7.86
C ASN A 116 -3.38 10.73 -7.20
N GLY A 117 -2.72 9.90 -6.44
CA GLY A 117 -1.54 10.29 -5.68
C GLY A 117 -0.23 10.27 -6.43
#